data_ed02fb88bc86435298bf0f2030880e7a
#
_entry.id   ed02fb88bc86435298bf0f2030880e7a
#
_cell.length_a   1.000
_cell.length_b   1.000
_cell.length_c   1.000
_cell.angle_alpha   90.00
_cell.angle_beta   90.00
_cell.angle_gamma   90.00
#
_symmetry.space_group_name_H-M   'P 1'
#
loop_
_entity.id
_entity.type
_entity.pdbx_description
1 polymer ?
#
loop_
_entity_poly.entity_id
_entity_poly.type
_entity_poly.pdbx_seq_one_letter_code
_entity_poly.pdbx_strand_id
1 'polypeptide(L)'
;MSIRVHRDGSGVVSVTAVLDAEAVRAVESGGGKLEDRVRLADLSSAGWKVGAWVRAADGSAQIVLRKPFQSPEQVAGIMREISGTTGPLRDVTVVRDRGPFSTHYAVNGSLDLAKLQTGIAADPEVVASLTNQKVDVNAVDQSLLAQIKDSLAVTVDVHLPGGATKVVGTAGKATPIDASTSVLDTTRILLVLGAIALAAAAILVLVRSGRRARPRPRAIRRRAPR
;
A
#
# COMPACT_ATOMS: atom_id res chain seq x y z
N MET A 1 2.55 9.99 -0.95
CA MET A 1 2.48 8.81 -0.05
C MET A 1 2.73 7.55 -0.86
N SER A 2 3.36 6.52 -0.27
CA SER A 2 3.49 5.22 -0.95
C SER A 2 3.13 4.07 -0.02
N ILE A 3 2.51 3.03 -0.58
CA ILE A 3 2.21 1.76 0.08
C ILE A 3 2.97 0.68 -0.69
N ARG A 4 3.89 0.02 -0.03
CA ARG A 4 4.66 -1.08 -0.63
C ARG A 4 4.32 -2.38 0.08
N VAL A 5 3.81 -3.36 -0.67
CA VAL A 5 3.45 -4.70 -0.17
C VAL A 5 4.46 -5.71 -0.70
N HIS A 6 4.96 -6.59 0.15
CA HIS A 6 5.84 -7.68 -0.20
C HIS A 6 5.06 -8.98 -0.47
N ARG A 7 5.72 -10.00 -1.03
CA ARG A 7 5.10 -11.29 -1.35
C ARG A 7 4.55 -12.05 -0.13
N ASP A 8 5.12 -11.83 1.03
CA ASP A 8 4.67 -12.45 2.29
C ASP A 8 3.47 -11.73 2.92
N GLY A 9 3.09 -10.56 2.40
CA GLY A 9 2.01 -9.72 2.89
C GLY A 9 2.46 -8.64 3.87
N SER A 10 3.72 -8.65 4.27
CA SER A 10 4.34 -7.53 4.99
C SER A 10 4.57 -6.33 4.09
N GLY A 11 4.97 -5.21 4.65
CA GLY A 11 5.29 -4.06 3.81
C GLY A 11 5.62 -2.81 4.59
N VAL A 12 5.60 -1.68 3.89
CA VAL A 12 5.91 -0.37 4.45
C VAL A 12 4.96 0.68 3.87
N VAL A 13 4.39 1.48 4.74
CA VAL A 13 3.74 2.74 4.38
C VAL A 13 4.77 3.85 4.52
N SER A 14 4.90 4.69 3.50
CA SER A 14 5.77 5.87 3.55
C SER A 14 4.98 7.12 3.18
N VAL A 15 5.12 8.17 3.98
CA VAL A 15 4.53 9.48 3.73
C VAL A 15 5.66 10.48 3.56
N THR A 16 5.64 11.22 2.48
CA THR A 16 6.53 12.35 2.26
C THR A 16 5.72 13.62 2.35
N ALA A 17 6.04 14.48 3.30
CA ALA A 17 5.51 15.83 3.38
C ALA A 17 6.55 16.78 2.81
N VAL A 18 6.12 17.69 1.95
CA VAL A 18 6.96 18.72 1.34
C VAL A 18 6.35 20.07 1.70
N LEU A 19 7.18 20.95 2.21
CA LEU A 19 6.89 22.37 2.43
C LEU A 19 7.64 23.16 1.38
N ASP A 20 6.98 24.05 0.69
CA ASP A 20 7.64 25.00 -0.21
C ASP A 20 8.46 26.04 0.57
N ALA A 21 9.27 26.81 -0.14
CA ALA A 21 10.14 27.81 0.48
C ALA A 21 9.37 28.91 1.23
N GLU A 22 8.14 29.20 0.83
CA GLU A 22 7.29 30.20 1.48
C GLU A 22 6.74 29.67 2.81
N ALA A 23 6.23 28.44 2.81
CA ALA A 23 5.76 27.77 4.02
C ALA A 23 6.91 27.57 5.04
N VAL A 24 8.10 27.19 4.57
CA VAL A 24 9.28 27.09 5.44
C VAL A 24 9.60 28.43 6.09
N ARG A 25 9.66 29.51 5.31
CA ARG A 25 9.90 30.86 5.84
C ARG A 25 8.81 31.33 6.82
N ALA A 26 7.54 31.03 6.51
CA ALA A 26 6.42 31.38 7.39
C ALA A 26 6.54 30.68 8.75
N VAL A 27 6.89 29.39 8.77
CA VAL A 27 7.09 28.63 10.01
C VAL A 27 8.27 29.18 10.80
N GLU A 28 9.38 29.56 10.17
CA GLU A 28 10.61 30.01 10.81
C GLU A 28 10.58 31.49 11.21
N SER A 29 9.77 32.32 10.55
CA SER A 29 9.60 33.75 10.92
C SER A 29 9.02 33.92 12.34
N GLY A 30 8.33 32.93 12.86
CA GLY A 30 7.86 32.84 14.25
C GLY A 30 8.96 32.53 15.28
N GLY A 31 10.25 32.50 14.90
CA GLY A 31 11.40 32.38 15.81
C GLY A 31 11.74 30.95 16.26
N GLY A 32 11.27 29.92 15.58
CA GLY A 32 11.61 28.52 15.84
C GLY A 32 12.16 27.81 14.63
N LYS A 33 12.85 26.69 14.85
CA LYS A 33 13.23 25.78 13.75
C LYS A 33 12.05 24.95 13.31
N LEU A 34 12.05 24.51 12.05
CA LEU A 34 11.01 23.65 11.49
C LEU A 34 10.81 22.38 12.33
N GLU A 35 11.90 21.80 12.83
CA GLU A 35 11.94 20.60 13.66
C GLU A 35 11.18 20.78 14.99
N ASP A 36 11.21 21.97 15.55
CA ASP A 36 10.61 22.30 16.86
C ASP A 36 9.11 22.63 16.73
N ARG A 37 8.68 23.09 15.57
CA ARG A 37 7.30 23.51 15.31
C ARG A 37 6.39 22.37 14.88
N VAL A 38 6.92 21.37 14.19
CA VAL A 38 6.14 20.21 13.76
C VAL A 38 6.24 19.11 14.81
N ARG A 39 5.17 18.89 15.58
CA ARG A 39 5.12 17.85 16.60
C ARG A 39 5.06 16.46 15.94
N LEU A 40 6.22 15.81 15.84
CA LEU A 40 6.36 14.46 15.28
C LEU A 40 6.59 13.41 16.37
N ALA A 41 6.68 13.83 17.64
CA ALA A 41 6.91 12.93 18.78
C ALA A 41 5.80 11.88 18.92
N ASP A 42 4.55 12.28 18.70
CA ASP A 42 3.40 11.38 18.80
C ASP A 42 3.45 10.27 17.73
N LEU A 43 3.93 10.61 16.53
CA LEU A 43 4.13 9.62 15.47
C LEU A 43 5.24 8.63 15.81
N SER A 44 6.34 9.12 16.40
CA SER A 44 7.42 8.23 16.86
C SER A 44 6.92 7.26 17.93
N SER A 45 6.12 7.74 18.87
CA SER A 45 5.49 6.92 19.92
C SER A 45 4.50 5.90 19.35
N ALA A 46 3.85 6.22 18.24
CA ALA A 46 2.99 5.30 17.49
C ALA A 46 3.77 4.32 16.58
N GLY A 47 5.11 4.30 16.67
CA GLY A 47 5.98 3.37 15.94
C GLY A 47 6.35 3.81 14.51
N TRP A 48 6.15 5.09 14.18
CA TRP A 48 6.65 5.66 12.93
C TRP A 48 8.14 5.95 13.02
N LYS A 49 8.86 5.61 11.97
CA LYS A 49 10.23 6.06 11.77
C LYS A 49 10.19 7.43 11.10
N VAL A 50 10.49 8.46 11.88
CA VAL A 50 10.51 9.85 11.44
C VAL A 50 11.90 10.17 10.92
N GLY A 51 12.01 10.57 9.65
CA GLY A 51 13.26 11.06 9.06
C GLY A 51 13.61 12.45 9.54
N ALA A 52 14.82 12.91 9.22
CA ALA A 52 15.17 14.30 9.38
C ALA A 52 14.55 15.15 8.25
N TRP A 53 14.35 16.45 8.52
CA TRP A 53 14.02 17.40 7.48
C TRP A 53 15.20 17.59 6.54
N VAL A 54 14.94 17.45 5.26
CA VAL A 54 15.93 17.67 4.20
C VAL A 54 15.55 18.93 3.43
N ARG A 55 16.45 19.91 3.43
CA ARG A 55 16.26 21.17 2.72
C ARG A 55 16.81 21.06 1.31
N ALA A 56 16.07 21.56 0.35
CA ALA A 56 16.52 21.69 -1.02
C ALA A 56 17.11 23.08 -1.29
N ALA A 57 17.81 23.21 -2.41
CA ALA A 57 18.48 24.46 -2.79
C ALA A 57 17.50 25.63 -3.06
N ASP A 58 16.26 25.32 -3.43
CA ASP A 58 15.18 26.29 -3.63
C ASP A 58 14.55 26.81 -2.32
N GLY A 59 15.01 26.31 -1.17
CA GLY A 59 14.51 26.68 0.15
C GLY A 59 13.31 25.83 0.61
N SER A 60 12.83 24.90 -0.19
CA SER A 60 11.82 23.94 0.23
C SER A 60 12.40 22.93 1.23
N ALA A 61 11.53 22.27 2.00
CA ALA A 61 11.94 21.23 2.93
C ALA A 61 11.02 20.01 2.82
N GLN A 62 11.59 18.83 2.96
CA GLN A 62 10.83 17.59 2.96
C GLN A 62 11.18 16.70 4.14
N ILE A 63 10.19 15.95 4.59
CA ILE A 63 10.36 14.92 5.61
C ILE A 63 9.70 13.62 5.13
N VAL A 64 10.33 12.50 5.48
CA VAL A 64 9.81 11.17 5.15
C VAL A 64 9.49 10.42 6.44
N LEU A 65 8.26 10.00 6.54
CA LEU A 65 7.74 9.15 7.61
C LEU A 65 7.55 7.74 7.08
N ARG A 66 7.94 6.72 7.84
CA ARG A 66 7.80 5.32 7.44
C ARG A 66 7.27 4.48 8.58
N LYS A 67 6.26 3.64 8.29
CA LYS A 67 5.74 2.66 9.24
C LYS A 67 5.69 1.29 8.58
N PRO A 68 6.45 0.29 9.09
CA PRO A 68 6.35 -1.07 8.60
C PRO A 68 5.06 -1.72 9.11
N PHE A 69 4.55 -2.68 8.36
CA PHE A 69 3.46 -3.56 8.76
C PHE A 69 3.83 -5.01 8.48
N GLN A 70 3.35 -5.93 9.31
CA GLN A 70 3.62 -7.36 9.20
C GLN A 70 2.51 -8.10 8.47
N SER A 71 1.30 -7.52 8.43
CA SER A 71 0.16 -8.12 7.76
C SER A 71 -0.71 -7.04 7.10
N PRO A 72 -1.46 -7.39 6.03
CA PRO A 72 -2.31 -6.45 5.29
C PRO A 72 -3.35 -5.74 6.16
N GLU A 73 -3.87 -6.41 7.19
CA GLU A 73 -4.93 -5.90 8.08
C GLU A 73 -4.48 -4.68 8.89
N GLN A 74 -3.17 -4.55 9.13
CA GLN A 74 -2.60 -3.41 9.87
C GLN A 74 -2.68 -2.10 9.09
N VAL A 75 -2.77 -2.16 7.76
CA VAL A 75 -2.72 -0.96 6.90
C VAL A 75 -3.89 -0.02 7.19
N ALA A 76 -5.09 -0.54 7.39
CA ALA A 76 -6.26 0.29 7.72
C ALA A 76 -6.06 1.09 9.02
N GLY A 77 -5.41 0.51 10.02
CA GLY A 77 -5.03 1.19 11.26
C GLY A 77 -4.00 2.30 11.00
N ILE A 78 -2.95 1.98 10.26
CA ILE A 78 -1.88 2.92 9.90
C ILE A 78 -2.44 4.13 9.12
N MET A 79 -3.39 3.90 8.22
CA MET A 79 -4.03 4.98 7.47
C MET A 79 -4.85 5.90 8.38
N ARG A 80 -5.55 5.35 9.36
CA ARG A 80 -6.29 6.15 10.36
C ARG A 80 -5.38 6.97 11.25
N GLU A 81 -4.20 6.50 11.58
CA GLU A 81 -3.21 7.26 12.36
C GLU A 81 -2.74 8.51 11.62
N ILE A 82 -2.57 8.45 10.29
CA ILE A 82 -2.10 9.59 9.48
C ILE A 82 -3.26 10.52 9.13
N SER A 83 -4.36 9.94 8.70
CA SER A 83 -5.48 10.67 8.10
C SER A 83 -6.54 11.06 9.13
N GLY A 84 -6.51 10.45 10.31
CA GLY A 84 -7.61 10.55 11.26
C GLY A 84 -8.89 9.89 10.71
N THR A 85 -9.98 10.04 11.45
CA THR A 85 -11.29 9.47 11.05
C THR A 85 -12.00 10.26 9.96
N THR A 86 -11.67 11.54 9.83
CA THR A 86 -12.30 12.49 8.89
C THR A 86 -11.37 12.96 7.78
N GLY A 87 -10.13 12.45 7.76
CA GLY A 87 -9.10 12.87 6.81
C GLY A 87 -9.34 12.39 5.37
N PRO A 88 -8.43 12.74 4.46
CA PRO A 88 -8.61 12.51 3.03
C PRO A 88 -8.50 11.05 2.60
N LEU A 89 -7.81 10.20 3.35
CA LEU A 89 -7.66 8.77 3.03
C LEU A 89 -8.77 7.98 3.71
N ARG A 90 -9.67 7.41 2.92
CA ARG A 90 -10.83 6.67 3.43
C ARG A 90 -10.78 5.21 3.01
N ASP A 91 -11.13 4.35 3.95
CA ASP A 91 -11.36 2.92 3.73
C ASP A 91 -10.20 2.22 2.99
N VAL A 92 -8.97 2.71 3.21
CA VAL A 92 -7.80 2.09 2.59
C VAL A 92 -7.55 0.74 3.23
N THR A 93 -7.67 -0.29 2.42
CA THR A 93 -7.48 -1.69 2.80
C THR A 93 -6.49 -2.36 1.86
N VAL A 94 -5.75 -3.30 2.40
CA VAL A 94 -4.89 -4.20 1.62
C VAL A 94 -5.42 -5.61 1.81
N VAL A 95 -5.61 -6.30 0.70
CA VAL A 95 -6.06 -7.70 0.70
C VAL A 95 -4.98 -8.56 0.08
N ARG A 96 -4.74 -9.72 0.68
CA ARG A 96 -3.90 -10.77 0.16
C ARG A 96 -4.67 -12.08 0.19
N ASP A 97 -5.04 -12.57 -0.97
CA ASP A 97 -5.72 -13.85 -1.13
C ASP A 97 -4.79 -14.89 -1.75
N ARG A 98 -4.60 -16.00 -1.07
CA ARG A 98 -3.66 -17.04 -1.46
C ARG A 98 -4.41 -18.24 -2.05
N GLY A 99 -4.41 -18.32 -3.37
CA GLY A 99 -4.87 -19.49 -4.10
C GLY A 99 -3.85 -20.64 -4.12
N PRO A 100 -4.19 -21.78 -4.74
CA PRO A 100 -3.32 -22.95 -4.83
C PRO A 100 -2.04 -22.68 -5.64
N PHE A 101 -2.10 -21.89 -6.71
CA PHE A 101 -1.01 -21.64 -7.63
C PHE A 101 -0.70 -20.14 -7.83
N SER A 102 -1.50 -19.26 -7.26
CA SER A 102 -1.31 -17.82 -7.35
C SER A 102 -1.67 -17.14 -6.03
N THR A 103 -1.10 -15.97 -5.80
CA THR A 103 -1.52 -15.07 -4.73
C THR A 103 -2.00 -13.79 -5.36
N HIS A 104 -3.22 -13.39 -5.03
CA HIS A 104 -3.82 -12.14 -5.43
C HIS A 104 -3.58 -11.07 -4.35
N TYR A 105 -3.18 -9.89 -4.79
CA TYR A 105 -2.98 -8.71 -3.93
C TYR A 105 -3.89 -7.60 -4.45
N ALA A 106 -4.57 -6.90 -3.55
CA ALA A 106 -5.36 -5.73 -3.90
C ALA A 106 -5.20 -4.65 -2.83
N VAL A 107 -5.18 -3.40 -3.27
CA VAL A 107 -5.29 -2.21 -2.42
C VAL A 107 -6.51 -1.45 -2.89
N ASN A 108 -7.47 -1.24 -2.00
CA ASN A 108 -8.69 -0.51 -2.27
C ASN A 108 -8.83 0.63 -1.28
N GLY A 109 -9.48 1.70 -1.69
CA GLY A 109 -9.75 2.86 -0.85
C GLY A 109 -10.15 4.07 -1.67
N SER A 110 -10.19 5.23 -1.02
CA SER A 110 -10.41 6.49 -1.72
C SER A 110 -9.58 7.62 -1.13
N LEU A 111 -9.15 8.50 -2.00
CA LEU A 111 -8.52 9.78 -1.67
C LEU A 111 -9.59 10.87 -1.85
N ASP A 112 -10.23 11.28 -0.75
CA ASP A 112 -11.31 12.28 -0.75
C ASP A 112 -10.73 13.67 -0.41
N LEU A 113 -10.48 14.45 -1.44
CA LEU A 113 -10.06 15.84 -1.32
C LEU A 113 -11.21 16.85 -1.45
N ALA A 114 -12.48 16.36 -1.53
CA ALA A 114 -13.65 17.23 -1.65
C ALA A 114 -13.87 18.06 -0.37
N LYS A 115 -13.59 17.48 0.79
CA LYS A 115 -13.79 18.14 2.09
C LYS A 115 -12.69 19.13 2.48
N LEU A 116 -11.55 19.15 1.79
CA LEU A 116 -10.53 20.19 1.99
C LEU A 116 -11.01 21.57 1.53
N GLN A 117 -12.20 21.65 0.95
CA GLN A 117 -12.85 22.90 0.59
C GLN A 117 -13.64 23.54 1.76
N THR A 118 -13.76 22.87 2.90
CA THR A 118 -14.27 23.51 4.11
C THR A 118 -13.13 24.34 4.71
N GLY A 119 -13.02 25.58 4.23
CA GLY A 119 -12.00 26.51 4.65
C GLY A 119 -12.18 27.01 6.11
N ILE A 120 -11.54 28.12 6.42
CA ILE A 120 -11.56 28.78 7.74
C ILE A 120 -13.00 29.04 8.23
N ALA A 121 -13.94 29.21 7.31
CA ALA A 121 -15.36 29.42 7.62
C ALA A 121 -16.02 28.24 8.37
N ALA A 122 -15.39 27.07 8.40
CA ALA A 122 -15.87 25.92 9.16
C ALA A 122 -15.45 25.92 10.64
N ASP A 123 -14.49 26.77 11.04
CA ASP A 123 -14.02 26.89 12.41
C ASP A 123 -14.65 28.12 13.10
N PRO A 124 -15.60 27.91 14.04
CA PRO A 124 -16.30 29.02 14.70
C PRO A 124 -15.38 29.97 15.48
N GLU A 125 -14.28 29.45 16.06
CA GLU A 125 -13.35 30.27 16.85
C GLU A 125 -12.54 31.17 15.94
N VAL A 126 -12.07 30.67 14.80
CA VAL A 126 -11.34 31.45 13.80
C VAL A 126 -12.26 32.49 13.17
N VAL A 127 -13.50 32.13 12.83
CA VAL A 127 -14.50 33.05 12.30
C VAL A 127 -14.77 34.21 13.29
N ALA A 128 -14.97 33.90 14.57
CA ALA A 128 -15.18 34.90 15.60
C ALA A 128 -13.99 35.84 15.73
N SER A 129 -12.76 35.31 15.73
CA SER A 129 -11.53 36.07 15.81
C SER A 129 -11.34 37.05 14.63
N LEU A 130 -11.56 36.55 13.40
CA LEU A 130 -11.43 37.35 12.18
C LEU A 130 -12.53 38.42 12.08
N THR A 131 -13.76 38.09 12.49
CA THR A 131 -14.89 39.04 12.52
C THR A 131 -14.63 40.19 13.49
N ASN A 132 -14.06 39.90 14.65
CA ASN A 132 -13.65 40.92 15.63
C ASN A 132 -12.55 41.87 15.10
N GLN A 133 -11.74 41.37 14.16
CA GLN A 133 -10.70 42.18 13.48
C GLN A 133 -11.20 42.91 12.24
N LYS A 134 -12.52 42.87 11.97
CA LYS A 134 -13.18 43.41 10.77
C LYS A 134 -12.60 42.90 9.46
N VAL A 135 -12.11 41.66 9.46
CA VAL A 135 -11.64 40.95 8.24
C VAL A 135 -12.82 40.26 7.59
N ASP A 136 -12.94 40.39 6.27
CA ASP A 136 -13.95 39.64 5.52
C ASP A 136 -13.53 38.18 5.43
N VAL A 137 -14.15 37.35 6.28
CA VAL A 137 -13.87 35.91 6.39
C VAL A 137 -14.09 35.21 5.03
N ASN A 138 -15.11 35.61 4.26
CA ASN A 138 -15.41 34.99 2.98
C ASN A 138 -14.34 35.30 1.92
N ALA A 139 -13.82 36.52 1.90
CA ALA A 139 -12.76 36.91 0.97
C ALA A 139 -11.45 36.18 1.29
N VAL A 140 -11.10 36.07 2.58
CA VAL A 140 -9.93 35.31 3.03
C VAL A 140 -10.09 33.82 2.70
N ASP A 141 -11.27 33.25 2.97
CA ASP A 141 -11.56 31.85 2.72
C ASP A 141 -11.46 31.52 1.22
N GLN A 142 -12.05 32.34 0.35
CA GLN A 142 -11.97 32.16 -1.11
C GLN A 142 -10.54 32.27 -1.63
N SER A 143 -9.72 33.20 -1.11
CA SER A 143 -8.35 33.35 -1.54
C SER A 143 -7.47 32.16 -1.09
N LEU A 144 -7.66 31.68 0.13
CA LEU A 144 -6.98 30.48 0.65
C LEU A 144 -7.39 29.21 -0.11
N LEU A 145 -8.69 29.06 -0.39
CA LEU A 145 -9.19 27.93 -1.16
C LEU A 145 -8.63 27.91 -2.60
N ALA A 146 -8.49 29.08 -3.23
CA ALA A 146 -7.87 29.18 -4.54
C ALA A 146 -6.38 28.75 -4.49
N GLN A 147 -5.61 29.26 -3.53
CA GLN A 147 -4.20 28.87 -3.34
C GLN A 147 -4.03 27.37 -3.02
N ILE A 148 -4.89 26.84 -2.16
CA ILE A 148 -4.86 25.41 -1.82
C ILE A 148 -5.19 24.54 -3.04
N LYS A 149 -6.16 24.95 -3.88
CA LYS A 149 -6.51 24.22 -5.10
C LYS A 149 -5.36 24.06 -6.07
N ASP A 150 -4.57 25.10 -6.21
CA ASP A 150 -3.48 25.15 -7.20
C ASP A 150 -2.18 24.50 -6.67
N SER A 151 -2.00 24.48 -5.35
CA SER A 151 -0.76 23.99 -4.70
C SER A 151 -0.87 22.58 -4.11
N LEU A 152 -2.08 22.06 -3.87
CA LEU A 152 -2.25 20.76 -3.23
C LEU A 152 -2.31 19.62 -4.26
N ALA A 153 -1.20 18.96 -4.48
CA ALA A 153 -1.11 17.70 -5.19
C ALA A 153 -0.82 16.54 -4.23
N VAL A 154 -1.79 15.66 -4.05
CA VAL A 154 -1.62 14.45 -3.26
C VAL A 154 -1.44 13.26 -4.19
N THR A 155 -0.32 12.57 -4.07
CA THR A 155 -0.04 11.37 -4.86
C THR A 155 0.03 10.15 -3.94
N VAL A 156 -0.62 9.08 -4.35
CA VAL A 156 -0.57 7.77 -3.71
C VAL A 156 0.06 6.77 -4.69
N ASP A 157 1.25 6.28 -4.35
CA ASP A 157 1.96 5.28 -5.13
C ASP A 157 1.77 3.91 -4.44
N VAL A 158 1.14 2.99 -5.13
CA VAL A 158 0.89 1.62 -4.65
C VAL A 158 1.84 0.66 -5.37
N HIS A 159 2.70 0.00 -4.60
CA HIS A 159 3.63 -1.01 -5.11
C HIS A 159 3.21 -2.39 -4.58
N LEU A 160 2.67 -3.21 -5.46
CA LEU A 160 2.29 -4.60 -5.20
C LEU A 160 3.32 -5.55 -5.81
N PRO A 161 3.43 -6.80 -5.32
CA PRO A 161 4.23 -7.82 -5.98
C PRO A 161 3.74 -8.03 -7.42
N GLY A 162 4.57 -7.66 -8.39
CA GLY A 162 4.25 -7.78 -9.82
C GLY A 162 3.67 -6.53 -10.49
N GLY A 163 3.45 -5.42 -9.76
CA GLY A 163 2.94 -4.19 -10.37
C GLY A 163 3.03 -2.96 -9.48
N ALA A 164 2.94 -1.79 -10.11
CA ALA A 164 2.84 -0.52 -9.41
C ALA A 164 1.74 0.33 -10.06
N THR A 165 0.99 1.04 -9.23
CA THR A 165 -0.08 1.94 -9.66
C THR A 165 0.11 3.29 -8.97
N LYS A 166 -0.06 4.37 -9.71
CA LYS A 166 0.00 5.73 -9.19
C LYS A 166 -1.36 6.38 -9.30
N VAL A 167 -1.86 6.88 -8.18
CA VAL A 167 -3.11 7.63 -8.09
C VAL A 167 -2.79 9.06 -7.73
N VAL A 168 -3.30 10.00 -8.53
CA VAL A 168 -3.15 11.44 -8.29
C VAL A 168 -4.50 12.00 -7.87
N GLY A 169 -4.54 12.56 -6.66
CA GLY A 169 -5.72 13.25 -6.14
C GLY A 169 -5.81 14.65 -6.72
N THR A 170 -7.02 15.02 -7.10
CA THR A 170 -7.35 16.37 -7.54
C THR A 170 -8.17 17.05 -6.46
N ALA A 171 -7.83 18.27 -6.12
CA ALA A 171 -8.59 19.07 -5.16
C ALA A 171 -10.07 19.15 -5.55
N GLY A 172 -10.95 19.02 -4.57
CA GLY A 172 -12.40 19.07 -4.76
C GLY A 172 -13.02 17.78 -5.29
N LYS A 173 -12.27 16.69 -5.43
CA LYS A 173 -12.79 15.40 -5.91
C LYS A 173 -12.38 14.25 -4.99
N ALA A 174 -13.24 13.23 -4.95
CA ALA A 174 -12.86 11.92 -4.43
C ALA A 174 -12.30 11.06 -5.58
N THR A 175 -11.10 10.53 -5.40
CA THR A 175 -10.42 9.69 -6.39
C THR A 175 -10.29 8.28 -5.82
N PRO A 176 -10.80 7.24 -6.49
CA PRO A 176 -10.66 5.86 -6.01
C PRO A 176 -9.18 5.42 -6.06
N ILE A 177 -8.79 4.68 -5.05
CA ILE A 177 -7.51 3.95 -5.03
C ILE A 177 -7.88 2.50 -5.30
N ASP A 178 -7.54 2.00 -6.48
CA ASP A 178 -7.75 0.61 -6.89
C ASP A 178 -6.50 0.12 -7.59
N ALA A 179 -5.82 -0.82 -6.95
CA ALA A 179 -4.64 -1.47 -7.49
C ALA A 179 -4.69 -2.95 -7.17
N SER A 180 -4.60 -3.78 -8.18
CA SER A 180 -4.61 -5.23 -8.01
C SER A 180 -3.58 -5.92 -8.89
N THR A 181 -3.08 -7.05 -8.41
CA THR A 181 -2.15 -7.90 -9.15
C THR A 181 -2.24 -9.35 -8.68
N SER A 182 -1.87 -10.26 -9.56
CA SER A 182 -1.77 -11.69 -9.23
C SER A 182 -0.37 -12.20 -9.55
N VAL A 183 0.23 -12.89 -8.61
CA VAL A 183 1.58 -13.46 -8.76
C VAL A 183 1.49 -14.98 -8.70
N LEU A 184 2.04 -15.65 -9.71
CA LEU A 184 2.12 -17.11 -9.76
C LEU A 184 3.16 -17.64 -8.77
N ASP A 185 2.81 -18.70 -8.06
CA ASP A 185 3.72 -19.44 -7.18
C ASP A 185 4.43 -20.54 -7.99
N THR A 186 5.50 -20.12 -8.68
CA THR A 186 6.30 -21.02 -9.53
C THR A 186 6.84 -22.22 -8.76
N THR A 187 7.16 -22.06 -7.48
CA THR A 187 7.66 -23.17 -6.64
C THR A 187 6.60 -24.23 -6.45
N ARG A 188 5.36 -23.86 -6.18
CA ARG A 188 4.26 -24.81 -6.03
C ARG A 188 3.92 -25.50 -7.35
N ILE A 189 3.92 -24.74 -8.46
CA ILE A 189 3.70 -25.29 -9.79
C ILE A 189 4.75 -26.35 -10.10
N LEU A 190 6.04 -26.07 -9.86
CA LEU A 190 7.13 -27.01 -10.09
C LEU A 190 7.03 -28.26 -9.19
N LEU A 191 6.63 -28.11 -7.92
CA LEU A 191 6.42 -29.23 -7.02
C LEU A 191 5.28 -30.15 -7.50
N VAL A 192 4.18 -29.58 -7.96
CA VAL A 192 3.06 -30.37 -8.50
C VAL A 192 3.46 -31.08 -9.80
N LEU A 193 4.14 -30.42 -10.71
CA LEU A 193 4.65 -31.03 -11.93
C LEU A 193 5.64 -32.16 -11.62
N GLY A 194 6.54 -31.94 -10.65
CA GLY A 194 7.48 -32.97 -10.18
C GLY A 194 6.76 -34.18 -9.59
N ALA A 195 5.74 -33.98 -8.76
CA ALA A 195 4.92 -35.06 -8.21
C ALA A 195 4.19 -35.85 -9.30
N ILE A 196 3.62 -35.18 -10.29
CA ILE A 196 2.96 -35.82 -11.44
C ILE A 196 3.98 -36.65 -12.24
N ALA A 197 5.16 -36.10 -12.50
CA ALA A 197 6.23 -36.81 -13.22
C ALA A 197 6.68 -38.09 -12.48
N LEU A 198 6.85 -37.99 -11.15
CA LEU A 198 7.21 -39.13 -10.30
C LEU A 198 6.10 -40.20 -10.29
N ALA A 199 4.82 -39.79 -10.18
CA ALA A 199 3.70 -40.71 -10.24
C ALA A 199 3.64 -41.43 -11.60
N ALA A 200 3.82 -40.71 -12.70
CA ALA A 200 3.88 -41.30 -14.05
C ALA A 200 5.04 -42.31 -14.20
N ALA A 201 6.23 -41.98 -13.69
CA ALA A 201 7.38 -42.87 -13.69
C ALA A 201 7.11 -44.16 -12.87
N ALA A 202 6.50 -44.01 -11.67
CA ALA A 202 6.12 -45.15 -10.84
C ALA A 202 5.11 -46.10 -11.55
N ILE A 203 4.09 -45.53 -12.18
CA ILE A 203 3.11 -46.28 -12.96
C ILE A 203 3.81 -47.04 -14.10
N LEU A 204 4.72 -46.39 -14.83
CA LEU A 204 5.47 -46.99 -15.94
C LEU A 204 6.33 -48.15 -15.48
N VAL A 205 7.00 -48.02 -14.31
CA VAL A 205 7.78 -49.11 -13.69
C VAL A 205 6.89 -50.27 -13.31
N LEU A 206 5.72 -50.03 -12.69
CA LEU A 206 4.77 -51.08 -12.31
C LEU A 206 4.22 -51.83 -13.54
N VAL A 207 3.86 -51.13 -14.60
CA VAL A 207 3.39 -51.74 -15.85
C VAL A 207 4.48 -52.60 -16.50
N ARG A 208 5.73 -52.15 -16.47
CA ARG A 208 6.87 -52.84 -17.05
C ARG A 208 7.26 -54.09 -16.25
N SER A 209 7.21 -54.01 -14.91
CA SER A 209 7.49 -55.14 -14.01
C SER A 209 6.38 -56.21 -14.10
N GLY A 210 5.10 -55.82 -14.17
CA GLY A 210 3.97 -56.72 -14.33
C GLY A 210 4.00 -57.55 -15.64
N ARG A 211 4.55 -56.98 -16.73
CA ARG A 211 4.74 -57.69 -18.00
C ARG A 211 5.84 -58.74 -17.95
N ARG A 212 6.81 -58.67 -17.07
CA ARG A 212 7.91 -59.64 -16.89
C ARG A 212 7.49 -60.86 -16.06
N ALA A 213 6.42 -60.78 -15.29
CA ALA A 213 5.95 -61.81 -14.37
C ALA A 213 4.93 -62.80 -14.99
N ARG A 214 4.76 -62.85 -16.35
CA ARG A 214 3.94 -63.90 -16.95
C ARG A 214 4.67 -65.24 -16.81
N PRO A 215 4.14 -66.22 -16.04
CA PRO A 215 4.74 -67.53 -15.89
C PRO A 215 4.74 -68.25 -17.23
N ARG A 216 5.93 -68.74 -17.62
CA ARG A 216 6.03 -69.65 -18.80
C ARG A 216 5.12 -70.87 -18.58
N PRO A 217 4.25 -71.23 -19.55
CA PRO A 217 3.40 -72.43 -19.43
C PRO A 217 4.32 -73.63 -19.23
N ARG A 218 4.14 -74.32 -18.10
CA ARG A 218 4.78 -75.65 -17.87
C ARG A 218 4.41 -76.59 -18.98
N ALA A 219 5.39 -77.03 -19.79
CA ALA A 219 5.25 -78.05 -20.77
C ALA A 219 4.83 -79.40 -20.08
N ILE A 220 3.60 -79.84 -20.29
CA ILE A 220 3.08 -81.12 -19.81
C ILE A 220 3.82 -82.20 -20.61
N ARG A 221 4.81 -82.83 -19.98
CA ARG A 221 5.44 -84.06 -20.55
C ARG A 221 4.39 -85.16 -20.61
N ARG A 222 3.84 -85.40 -21.78
CA ARG A 222 3.07 -86.60 -22.04
C ARG A 222 3.96 -87.83 -21.90
N ARG A 223 3.70 -88.66 -20.87
CA ARG A 223 4.26 -89.99 -20.73
C ARG A 223 3.63 -90.90 -21.84
N ALA A 224 4.44 -91.48 -22.67
CA ALA A 224 4.00 -92.54 -23.64
C ALA A 224 3.65 -93.80 -22.87
N PRO A 225 2.52 -94.50 -23.25
CA PRO A 225 2.25 -95.83 -22.71
C PRO A 225 3.15 -96.90 -23.37
N ARG A 226 3.57 -97.90 -22.55
CA ARG A 226 4.15 -99.18 -22.99
C ARG A 226 3.08 -100.14 -23.46
#